data_38319c6123c2af1bf2fa0d5113b0ebb0
#
_entry.id   38319c6123c2af1bf2fa0d5113b0ebb0
#
_cell.length_a   1.000
_cell.length_b   1.000
_cell.length_c   1.000
_cell.angle_alpha   90.00
_cell.angle_beta   90.00
_cell.angle_gamma   90.00
#
_symmetry.space_group_name_H-M   'P 1'
#
loop_
_entity.id
_entity.type
_entity.pdbx_description
1 polymer ?
#
loop_
_entity_poly.entity_id
_entity_poly.type
_entity_poly.pdbx_seq_one_letter_code
_entity_poly.pdbx_strand_id
1 'polypeptide(L)'
;MPAPMVDDDQPPLIALDDRQDADVDLEGLMTLARATLLGEAMADAELSISLVTEDEIAGLHERYLHEAGPTDVLSFPLDDEAGEDGLRQLGDVVIAPAVATRNNPEDPAAELRLLLVHGILHLLGHDHMDDRERAEMWARQERYSGVRVR
;
A
#
# COMPACT_ATOMS: atom_id res chain seq x y z
N MET A 1 1.46 -17.43 -15.15
CA MET A 1 1.34 -16.18 -14.37
C MET A 1 2.53 -15.28 -14.65
N PRO A 2 2.32 -14.03 -15.01
CA PRO A 2 3.46 -13.17 -15.24
C PRO A 2 4.23 -12.92 -13.95
N ALA A 3 5.52 -12.66 -14.08
CA ALA A 3 6.34 -12.31 -12.93
C ALA A 3 5.89 -10.95 -12.35
N PRO A 4 6.02 -10.73 -11.05
CA PRO A 4 5.74 -9.41 -10.48
C PRO A 4 6.60 -8.33 -11.12
N MET A 5 6.03 -7.13 -11.26
CA MET A 5 6.81 -5.99 -11.69
C MET A 5 7.76 -5.59 -10.57
N VAL A 6 8.99 -5.29 -10.92
CA VAL A 6 10.01 -4.88 -9.97
C VAL A 6 10.51 -3.50 -10.39
N ASP A 7 10.58 -2.56 -9.46
CA ASP A 7 11.21 -1.27 -9.69
C ASP A 7 12.71 -1.50 -9.95
N ASP A 8 13.47 -0.49 -10.29
CA ASP A 8 14.85 -0.70 -10.70
C ASP A 8 15.69 -1.44 -9.62
N ASP A 9 16.94 -1.76 -9.92
CA ASP A 9 17.80 -2.60 -9.07
C ASP A 9 18.26 -1.91 -7.79
N GLN A 10 17.88 -0.65 -7.57
CA GLN A 10 18.34 0.11 -6.42
C GLN A 10 17.27 0.22 -5.33
N PRO A 11 17.64 0.02 -4.04
CA PRO A 11 16.68 0.21 -2.96
C PRO A 11 16.14 1.65 -2.89
N PRO A 12 14.93 1.86 -2.40
CA PRO A 12 14.03 0.80 -1.89
C PRO A 12 13.51 -0.06 -3.04
N LEU A 13 13.38 -1.36 -2.80
CA LEU A 13 12.90 -2.31 -3.80
C LEU A 13 11.39 -2.50 -3.66
N ILE A 14 10.69 -2.40 -4.78
CA ILE A 14 9.24 -2.50 -4.80
C ILE A 14 8.83 -3.55 -5.82
N ALA A 15 8.11 -4.57 -5.34
CA ALA A 15 7.51 -5.58 -6.19
C ALA A 15 6.01 -5.36 -6.24
N LEU A 16 5.42 -5.42 -7.43
CA LEU A 16 3.98 -5.26 -7.60
C LEU A 16 3.42 -6.42 -8.38
N ASP A 17 2.42 -7.09 -7.80
CA ASP A 17 1.72 -8.21 -8.42
C ASP A 17 0.27 -7.79 -8.66
N ASP A 18 -0.14 -7.76 -9.92
CA ASP A 18 -1.50 -7.36 -10.32
C ASP A 18 -2.31 -8.61 -10.65
N ARG A 19 -3.22 -8.99 -9.76
CA ARG A 19 -4.06 -10.17 -9.89
C ARG A 19 -5.53 -9.83 -10.09
N GLN A 20 -5.81 -8.69 -10.73
CA GLN A 20 -7.18 -8.25 -10.97
C GLN A 20 -7.28 -7.64 -12.39
N ASP A 21 -8.48 -7.31 -12.85
CA ASP A 21 -8.72 -6.95 -14.25
C ASP A 21 -8.88 -5.45 -14.51
N ALA A 22 -9.07 -4.63 -13.48
CA ALA A 22 -9.23 -3.20 -13.69
C ALA A 22 -7.93 -2.58 -14.23
N ASP A 23 -8.08 -1.61 -15.12
CA ASP A 23 -6.95 -0.89 -15.69
C ASP A 23 -6.39 0.10 -14.67
N VAL A 24 -5.13 -0.06 -14.32
CA VAL A 24 -4.47 0.70 -13.27
C VAL A 24 -3.10 1.16 -13.76
N ASP A 25 -2.70 2.38 -13.39
CA ASP A 25 -1.37 2.89 -13.66
C ASP A 25 -0.34 2.26 -12.71
N LEU A 26 0.18 1.09 -13.08
CA LEU A 26 1.10 0.32 -12.25
C LEU A 26 2.40 1.06 -12.00
N GLU A 27 2.97 1.69 -13.04
CA GLU A 27 4.21 2.44 -12.89
C GLU A 27 4.04 3.63 -11.96
N GLY A 28 2.91 4.32 -12.07
CA GLY A 28 2.59 5.43 -11.18
C GLY A 28 2.51 5.01 -9.72
N LEU A 29 1.90 3.85 -9.45
CA LEU A 29 1.83 3.32 -8.09
C LEU A 29 3.21 2.94 -7.55
N MET A 30 4.06 2.32 -8.37
CA MET A 30 5.43 1.97 -7.96
C MET A 30 6.26 3.21 -7.68
N THR A 31 6.14 4.24 -8.52
CA THR A 31 6.81 5.51 -8.32
C THR A 31 6.37 6.19 -7.03
N LEU A 32 5.07 6.17 -6.76
CA LEU A 32 4.51 6.74 -5.53
C LEU A 32 4.99 5.98 -4.28
N ALA A 33 5.01 4.65 -4.35
CA ALA A 33 5.51 3.83 -3.24
C ALA A 33 6.97 4.15 -2.94
N ARG A 34 7.80 4.25 -3.97
CA ARG A 34 9.21 4.61 -3.82
C ARG A 34 9.38 5.99 -3.20
N ALA A 35 8.63 6.97 -3.70
CA ALA A 35 8.69 8.33 -3.15
C ALA A 35 8.27 8.39 -1.68
N THR A 36 7.24 7.63 -1.32
CA THR A 36 6.76 7.55 0.06
C THR A 36 7.85 6.97 0.98
N LEU A 37 8.46 5.85 0.56
CA LEU A 37 9.51 5.22 1.36
C LEU A 37 10.73 6.14 1.51
N LEU A 38 11.14 6.81 0.43
CA LEU A 38 12.26 7.75 0.51
C LEU A 38 11.92 8.94 1.42
N GLY A 39 10.70 9.45 1.34
CA GLY A 39 10.25 10.53 2.21
C GLY A 39 10.19 10.16 3.68
N GLU A 40 10.00 8.87 3.97
CA GLU A 40 9.97 8.34 5.34
C GLU A 40 11.33 7.80 5.79
N ALA A 41 12.40 8.13 5.06
CA ALA A 41 13.76 7.71 5.37
C ALA A 41 13.97 6.19 5.37
N MET A 42 13.24 5.50 4.47
CA MET A 42 13.28 4.05 4.35
C MET A 42 13.93 3.63 3.02
N ALA A 43 15.10 4.20 2.73
CA ALA A 43 15.82 3.93 1.49
C ALA A 43 16.30 2.47 1.38
N ASP A 44 16.44 1.77 2.50
CA ASP A 44 16.88 0.37 2.57
C ASP A 44 15.71 -0.62 2.66
N ALA A 45 14.50 -0.19 2.31
CA ALA A 45 13.30 -1.00 2.45
C ALA A 45 13.04 -1.88 1.23
N GLU A 46 12.34 -2.98 1.49
CA GLU A 46 11.75 -3.85 0.48
C GLU A 46 10.26 -3.97 0.76
N LEU A 47 9.43 -3.71 -0.25
CA LEU A 47 7.99 -3.65 -0.13
C LEU A 47 7.34 -4.47 -1.23
N SER A 48 6.30 -5.24 -0.88
CA SER A 48 5.46 -5.94 -1.83
C SER A 48 4.08 -5.30 -1.87
N ILE A 49 3.57 -5.10 -3.09
CA ILE A 49 2.22 -4.57 -3.33
C ILE A 49 1.46 -5.62 -4.14
N SER A 50 0.25 -5.95 -3.73
CA SER A 50 -0.63 -6.84 -4.47
C SER A 50 -1.95 -6.13 -4.77
N LEU A 51 -2.32 -6.11 -6.04
CA LEU A 51 -3.63 -5.63 -6.47
C LEU A 51 -4.50 -6.86 -6.71
N VAL A 52 -5.62 -6.94 -6.01
CA VAL A 52 -6.42 -8.16 -5.96
C VAL A 52 -7.89 -7.86 -6.26
N THR A 53 -8.67 -8.93 -6.47
CA THR A 53 -10.11 -8.81 -6.62
C THR A 53 -10.79 -8.53 -5.29
N GLU A 54 -12.01 -8.04 -5.36
CA GLU A 54 -12.83 -7.83 -4.17
C GLU A 54 -13.02 -9.13 -3.38
N ASP A 55 -13.25 -10.24 -4.07
CA ASP A 55 -13.41 -11.54 -3.42
C ASP A 55 -12.13 -11.97 -2.71
N GLU A 56 -10.99 -11.77 -3.33
CA GLU A 56 -9.72 -12.15 -2.72
C GLU A 56 -9.44 -11.33 -1.47
N ILE A 57 -9.65 -10.00 -1.51
CA ILE A 57 -9.36 -9.17 -0.34
C ILE A 57 -10.35 -9.45 0.79
N ALA A 58 -11.60 -9.73 0.47
CA ALA A 58 -12.60 -10.12 1.47
C ALA A 58 -12.20 -11.42 2.17
N GLY A 59 -11.70 -12.40 1.41
CA GLY A 59 -11.21 -13.65 1.96
C GLY A 59 -10.00 -13.48 2.87
N LEU A 60 -9.07 -12.62 2.48
CA LEU A 60 -7.90 -12.30 3.30
C LEU A 60 -8.31 -11.58 4.58
N HIS A 61 -9.23 -10.63 4.48
CA HIS A 61 -9.73 -9.88 5.62
C HIS A 61 -10.39 -10.81 6.65
N GLU A 62 -11.25 -11.72 6.18
CA GLU A 62 -11.90 -12.70 7.06
C GLU A 62 -10.89 -13.65 7.70
N ARG A 63 -9.94 -14.16 6.89
CA ARG A 63 -8.98 -15.18 7.34
C ARG A 63 -8.01 -14.65 8.38
N TYR A 64 -7.49 -13.45 8.19
CA TYR A 64 -6.40 -12.90 9.00
C TYR A 64 -6.86 -11.93 10.07
N LEU A 65 -7.97 -11.23 9.86
CA LEU A 65 -8.50 -10.26 10.83
C LEU A 65 -9.77 -10.76 11.53
N HIS A 66 -10.31 -11.89 11.09
CA HIS A 66 -11.53 -12.49 11.62
C HIS A 66 -12.75 -11.55 11.56
N GLU A 67 -12.76 -10.68 10.56
CA GLU A 67 -13.85 -9.76 10.31
C GLU A 67 -14.50 -10.13 8.98
N ALA A 68 -15.81 -10.00 8.90
CA ALA A 68 -16.54 -10.27 7.66
C ALA A 68 -16.67 -9.01 6.82
N GLY A 69 -16.74 -9.19 5.50
CA GLY A 69 -17.02 -8.13 4.56
C GLY A 69 -15.79 -7.62 3.82
N PRO A 70 -16.01 -6.91 2.72
CA PRO A 70 -14.91 -6.36 1.93
C PRO A 70 -14.23 -5.21 2.64
N THR A 71 -12.95 -5.09 2.36
CA THR A 71 -12.16 -3.93 2.76
C THR A 71 -11.45 -3.41 1.50
N ASP A 72 -10.85 -2.24 1.57
CA ASP A 72 -10.17 -1.62 0.43
C ASP A 72 -8.66 -1.83 0.45
N VAL A 73 -8.05 -1.91 1.63
CA VAL A 73 -6.61 -2.09 1.78
C VAL A 73 -6.31 -2.89 3.04
N LEU A 74 -5.33 -3.79 2.93
CA LEU A 74 -4.79 -4.54 4.06
C LEU A 74 -3.28 -4.38 4.08
N SER A 75 -2.71 -4.30 5.27
CA SER A 75 -1.26 -4.23 5.46
C SER A 75 -0.83 -5.40 6.33
N PHE A 76 0.14 -6.18 5.85
CA PHE A 76 0.68 -7.35 6.53
C PHE A 76 2.15 -7.09 6.86
N PRO A 77 2.45 -6.56 8.05
CA PRO A 77 3.84 -6.25 8.40
C PRO A 77 4.67 -7.51 8.58
N LEU A 78 5.94 -7.41 8.20
CA LEU A 78 6.95 -8.40 8.50
C LEU A 78 7.90 -7.81 9.55
N ASP A 79 8.82 -8.65 10.06
CA ASP A 79 9.87 -8.17 10.95
C ASP A 79 10.75 -7.18 10.18
N ASP A 80 10.97 -5.99 10.73
CA ASP A 80 11.74 -4.96 10.06
C ASP A 80 13.24 -5.11 10.22
N GLU A 81 13.70 -6.29 10.64
CA GLU A 81 15.13 -6.59 10.72
C GLU A 81 15.72 -6.70 9.31
N ALA A 82 16.92 -6.18 9.13
CA ALA A 82 17.59 -6.27 7.86
C ALA A 82 17.90 -7.73 7.53
N GLY A 83 17.55 -8.16 6.31
CA GLY A 83 17.88 -9.49 5.82
C GLY A 83 19.37 -9.60 5.48
N GLU A 84 19.75 -10.75 4.92
CA GLU A 84 21.14 -11.01 4.53
C GLU A 84 21.67 -10.01 3.49
N ASP A 85 20.75 -9.46 2.70
CA ASP A 85 21.05 -8.44 1.69
C ASP A 85 21.10 -7.01 2.24
N GLY A 86 20.91 -6.84 3.56
CA GLY A 86 20.87 -5.52 4.20
C GLY A 86 19.58 -4.76 4.03
N LEU A 87 18.56 -5.37 3.39
CA LEU A 87 17.28 -4.73 3.17
C LEU A 87 16.29 -5.05 4.28
N ARG A 88 15.49 -4.06 4.64
CA ARG A 88 14.41 -4.24 5.62
C ARG A 88 13.14 -4.66 4.89
N GLN A 89 12.65 -5.84 5.20
CA GLN A 89 11.41 -6.34 4.63
C GLN A 89 10.22 -5.78 5.40
N LEU A 90 9.54 -4.81 4.81
CA LEU A 90 8.43 -4.14 5.47
C LEU A 90 7.16 -5.00 5.52
N GLY A 91 6.89 -5.71 4.44
CA GLY A 91 5.71 -6.54 4.33
C GLY A 91 4.92 -6.29 3.06
N ASP A 92 3.63 -6.58 3.12
CA ASP A 92 2.73 -6.51 1.98
C ASP A 92 1.64 -5.48 2.17
N VAL A 93 1.37 -4.70 1.11
CA VAL A 93 0.17 -3.87 1.02
C VAL A 93 -0.73 -4.51 -0.04
N VAL A 94 -1.94 -4.87 0.34
CA VAL A 94 -2.91 -5.53 -0.55
C VAL A 94 -4.08 -4.58 -0.76
N ILE A 95 -4.38 -4.26 -2.02
CA ILE A 95 -5.41 -3.29 -2.38
C ILE A 95 -6.39 -3.92 -3.37
N ALA A 96 -7.68 -3.64 -3.22
CA ALA A 96 -8.70 -4.04 -4.19
C ALA A 96 -9.16 -2.82 -4.99
N PRO A 97 -8.68 -2.64 -6.24
CA PRO A 97 -9.08 -1.50 -7.06
C PRO A 97 -10.59 -1.38 -7.29
N ALA A 98 -11.31 -2.51 -7.35
CA ALA A 98 -12.75 -2.48 -7.50
C ALA A 98 -13.45 -1.80 -6.31
N VAL A 99 -12.95 -2.01 -5.10
CA VAL A 99 -13.48 -1.35 -3.91
C VAL A 99 -13.12 0.13 -3.92
N ALA A 100 -11.90 0.48 -4.34
CA ALA A 100 -11.48 1.87 -4.47
C ALA A 100 -12.36 2.63 -5.46
N THR A 101 -12.69 2.00 -6.59
CA THR A 101 -13.60 2.59 -7.59
C THR A 101 -14.98 2.86 -7.01
N ARG A 102 -15.47 1.93 -6.20
CA ARG A 102 -16.79 2.08 -5.55
C ARG A 102 -16.77 3.20 -4.50
N ASN A 103 -15.64 3.36 -3.79
CA ASN A 103 -15.50 4.38 -2.76
C ASN A 103 -15.37 5.79 -3.34
N ASN A 104 -14.74 5.91 -4.51
CA ASN A 104 -14.54 7.18 -5.18
C ASN A 104 -14.72 7.00 -6.70
N PRO A 105 -15.96 6.87 -7.17
CA PRO A 105 -16.18 6.61 -8.60
C PRO A 105 -15.80 7.77 -9.51
N GLU A 106 -15.68 8.98 -8.98
CA GLU A 106 -15.28 10.15 -9.76
C GLU A 106 -13.77 10.18 -10.03
N ASP A 107 -12.97 9.63 -9.10
CA ASP A 107 -11.53 9.59 -9.27
C ASP A 107 -10.93 8.34 -8.57
N PRO A 108 -11.14 7.16 -9.17
CA PRO A 108 -10.60 5.92 -8.59
C PRO A 108 -9.08 5.92 -8.46
N ALA A 109 -8.38 6.59 -9.38
CA ALA A 109 -6.93 6.67 -9.34
C ALA A 109 -6.45 7.41 -8.09
N ALA A 110 -7.14 8.50 -7.72
CA ALA A 110 -6.81 9.23 -6.49
C ALA A 110 -7.03 8.35 -5.26
N GLU A 111 -8.12 7.59 -5.26
CA GLU A 111 -8.38 6.68 -4.14
C GLU A 111 -7.30 5.60 -4.01
N LEU A 112 -6.86 5.04 -5.14
CA LEU A 112 -5.77 4.06 -5.13
C LEU A 112 -4.48 4.63 -4.56
N ARG A 113 -4.13 5.86 -4.95
CA ARG A 113 -2.94 6.53 -4.40
C ARG A 113 -3.06 6.72 -2.90
N LEU A 114 -4.22 7.17 -2.44
CA LEU A 114 -4.46 7.36 -1.01
C LEU A 114 -4.33 6.06 -0.23
N LEU A 115 -4.95 4.98 -0.75
CA LEU A 115 -4.91 3.67 -0.10
C LEU A 115 -3.49 3.10 -0.05
N LEU A 116 -2.72 3.26 -1.12
CA LEU A 116 -1.34 2.79 -1.15
C LEU A 116 -0.49 3.49 -0.10
N VAL A 117 -0.56 4.82 -0.04
CA VAL A 117 0.20 5.60 0.94
C VAL A 117 -0.25 5.22 2.36
N HIS A 118 -1.54 5.10 2.59
CA HIS A 118 -2.09 4.70 3.88
C HIS A 118 -1.54 3.35 4.33
N GLY A 119 -1.56 2.36 3.43
CA GLY A 119 -1.03 1.03 3.72
C GLY A 119 0.46 1.03 4.05
N ILE A 120 1.25 1.80 3.29
CA ILE A 120 2.69 1.93 3.55
C ILE A 120 2.94 2.56 4.91
N LEU A 121 2.23 3.64 5.23
CA LEU A 121 2.40 4.31 6.52
C LEU A 121 2.05 3.40 7.69
N HIS A 122 1.02 2.56 7.53
CA HIS A 122 0.71 1.55 8.54
C HIS A 122 1.86 0.56 8.74
N LEU A 123 2.47 0.09 7.66
CA LEU A 123 3.63 -0.81 7.76
C LEU A 123 4.79 -0.15 8.51
N LEU A 124 4.93 1.16 8.40
CA LEU A 124 5.98 1.92 9.06
C LEU A 124 5.63 2.28 10.52
N GLY A 125 4.48 1.85 11.00
CA GLY A 125 4.09 2.04 12.39
C GLY A 125 3.24 3.27 12.66
N HIS A 126 2.86 4.02 11.62
CA HIS A 126 1.92 5.13 11.80
C HIS A 126 0.53 4.59 12.10
N ASP A 127 -0.16 5.22 13.02
CA ASP A 127 -1.48 4.79 13.42
C ASP A 127 -2.39 6.01 13.55
N HIS A 128 -3.68 5.75 13.80
CA HIS A 128 -4.67 6.81 13.98
C HIS A 128 -5.49 6.59 15.27
N MET A 129 -4.82 6.08 16.32
CA MET A 129 -5.46 5.74 17.60
C MET A 129 -5.89 6.96 18.39
N ASP A 130 -5.15 8.06 18.32
CA ASP A 130 -5.51 9.31 18.95
C ASP A 130 -5.52 10.48 17.96
N ASP A 131 -6.01 11.64 18.37
CA ASP A 131 -6.17 12.79 17.47
C ASP A 131 -4.83 13.28 16.91
N ARG A 132 -3.77 13.21 17.70
CA ARG A 132 -2.44 13.65 17.27
C ARG A 132 -1.87 12.69 16.20
N GLU A 133 -1.93 11.41 16.47
CA GLU A 133 -1.46 10.40 15.53
C GLU A 133 -2.25 10.45 14.23
N ARG A 134 -3.56 10.62 14.32
CA ARG A 134 -4.44 10.75 13.17
C ARG A 134 -4.06 11.97 12.32
N ALA A 135 -3.86 13.12 12.96
CA ALA A 135 -3.49 14.34 12.24
C ALA A 135 -2.14 14.19 11.54
N GLU A 136 -1.15 13.57 12.20
CA GLU A 136 0.16 13.32 11.60
C GLU A 136 0.07 12.38 10.42
N MET A 137 -0.69 11.29 10.56
CA MET A 137 -0.87 10.33 9.48
C MET A 137 -1.57 10.94 8.29
N TRP A 138 -2.63 11.72 8.53
CA TRP A 138 -3.38 12.37 7.45
C TRP A 138 -2.53 13.40 6.71
N ALA A 139 -1.71 14.16 7.45
CA ALA A 139 -0.79 15.12 6.82
C ALA A 139 0.20 14.42 5.91
N ARG A 140 0.74 13.27 6.33
CA ARG A 140 1.65 12.47 5.50
C ARG A 140 0.92 11.88 4.30
N GLN A 141 -0.30 11.37 4.48
CA GLN A 141 -1.10 10.85 3.38
C GLN A 141 -1.33 11.91 2.31
N GLU A 142 -1.72 13.12 2.70
CA GLU A 142 -1.91 14.22 1.75
C GLU A 142 -0.59 14.59 1.04
N ARG A 143 0.49 14.65 1.80
CA ARG A 143 1.80 15.03 1.28
C ARG A 143 2.28 14.09 0.17
N TYR A 144 2.16 12.78 0.39
CA TYR A 144 2.67 11.80 -0.58
C TYR A 144 1.67 11.49 -1.68
N SER A 145 0.40 11.33 -1.36
CA SER A 145 -0.61 10.96 -2.35
C SER A 145 -1.07 12.12 -3.22
N GLY A 146 -0.95 13.35 -2.70
CA GLY A 146 -1.52 14.52 -3.34
C GLY A 146 -3.04 14.60 -3.22
N VAL A 147 -3.64 13.74 -2.40
CA VAL A 147 -5.09 13.63 -2.23
C VAL A 147 -5.47 14.11 -0.84
N ARG A 148 -6.41 15.05 -0.78
CA ARG A 148 -6.93 15.53 0.51
C ARG A 148 -7.76 14.45 1.19
N VAL A 149 -7.50 14.24 2.47
CA VAL A 149 -8.32 13.39 3.31
C VAL A 149 -9.57 14.17 3.71
N ARG A 150 -10.74 13.57 3.53
CA ARG A 150 -12.02 14.18 3.84
C ARG A 150 -12.39 14.03 5.32
#